data_5adfd57584d4ea75024001ef697683f1
#
_entry.id   5adfd57584d4ea75024001ef697683f1
#
_cell.length_a   1.000
_cell.length_b   1.000
_cell.length_c   1.000
_cell.angle_alpha   90.00
_cell.angle_beta   90.00
_cell.angle_gamma   90.00
#
_symmetry.space_group_name_H-M   'P 1'
#
loop_
_entity.id
_entity.type
_entity.pdbx_description
1 polymer ?
#
loop_
_entity_poly.entity_id
_entity_poly.type
_entity_poly.pdbx_seq_one_letter_code
_entity_poly.pdbx_strand_id
1 'polypeptide(L)'
;MIPLAAAAEQRTRVGVITPIAVNIEASRVDSLSQDLVDALVAELDIDAVGGIEARRLLPPEGVPADCLVIPSCVADVARRLSATQLLFLAMVDTGAGGAIQVDSTWIDVETGKSMARPAIAIAGTNEAKARFIAVARQLLPDAPVRVTATAGPAGKLIPAVPRHLNLAAKLTAGGAVVGLGLGIGFGLKTRNAYHDCEALRDACSNGRRQSIRTSGLVADLSFVAATGFAIATTVLFFTSSREAIFVVTPESGGAAVSAVGRF
;
A
#
# COMPACT_ATOMS: atom_id res chain seq x y z
N MET A 1 -40.54 -10.01 36.55
CA MET A 1 -39.97 -9.34 35.35
C MET A 1 -38.53 -8.97 35.69
N ILE A 2 -37.56 -9.71 35.16
CA ILE A 2 -36.12 -9.46 35.32
C ILE A 2 -35.73 -8.53 34.17
N PRO A 3 -35.19 -7.33 34.44
CA PRO A 3 -34.71 -6.50 33.36
C PRO A 3 -33.52 -7.21 32.67
N LEU A 4 -33.63 -7.48 31.37
CA LEU A 4 -32.49 -7.86 30.53
C LEU A 4 -31.56 -6.65 30.58
N ALA A 5 -30.46 -6.75 31.36
CA ALA A 5 -29.36 -5.83 31.26
C ALA A 5 -28.78 -6.02 29.85
N ALA A 6 -28.91 -5.01 28.99
CA ALA A 6 -28.22 -4.97 27.73
C ALA A 6 -26.72 -5.10 28.02
N ALA A 7 -26.16 -6.24 27.68
CA ALA A 7 -24.70 -6.42 27.71
C ALA A 7 -24.12 -5.33 26.79
N ALA A 8 -23.50 -4.34 27.38
CA ALA A 8 -22.73 -3.36 26.64
C ALA A 8 -21.67 -4.16 25.87
N GLU A 9 -21.75 -4.18 24.56
CA GLU A 9 -20.83 -4.84 23.67
C GLU A 9 -19.45 -4.23 23.96
N GLN A 10 -18.61 -5.00 24.67
CA GLN A 10 -17.27 -4.52 25.04
C GLN A 10 -16.45 -4.39 23.76
N ARG A 11 -16.19 -3.15 23.37
CA ARG A 11 -15.30 -2.86 22.26
C ARG A 11 -13.93 -3.47 22.53
N THR A 12 -13.35 -4.10 21.53
CA THR A 12 -11.98 -4.60 21.58
C THR A 12 -11.02 -3.45 21.86
N ARG A 13 -10.22 -3.56 22.92
CA ARG A 13 -9.23 -2.55 23.26
C ARG A 13 -7.85 -2.98 22.81
N VAL A 14 -7.21 -2.12 22.01
CA VAL A 14 -5.90 -2.38 21.37
C VAL A 14 -4.85 -1.46 21.98
N GLY A 15 -3.75 -2.03 22.50
CA GLY A 15 -2.58 -1.27 22.95
C GLY A 15 -1.55 -1.14 21.82
N VAL A 16 -1.18 0.08 21.46
CA VAL A 16 -0.14 0.40 20.47
C VAL A 16 1.15 0.79 21.19
N ILE A 17 2.21 0.01 20.99
CA ILE A 17 3.46 0.11 21.75
C ILE A 17 4.64 0.13 20.78
N THR A 18 5.59 1.03 21.03
CA THR A 18 6.82 1.15 20.21
C THR A 18 8.04 0.85 21.06
N PRO A 19 8.40 -0.43 21.25
CA PRO A 19 9.59 -0.80 22.02
C PRO A 19 10.91 -0.50 21.29
N ILE A 20 10.88 -0.41 19.96
CA ILE A 20 12.05 -0.20 19.13
C ILE A 20 11.86 1.07 18.30
N ALA A 21 12.73 2.05 18.50
CA ALA A 21 12.83 3.24 17.66
C ALA A 21 14.31 3.50 17.35
N VAL A 22 14.67 3.48 16.07
CA VAL A 22 16.06 3.65 15.63
C VAL A 22 16.18 4.98 14.86
N ASN A 23 17.06 5.85 15.32
CA ASN A 23 17.32 7.19 14.75
C ASN A 23 16.07 8.10 14.69
N ILE A 24 15.11 7.90 15.61
CA ILE A 24 13.91 8.72 15.70
C ILE A 24 13.83 9.32 17.10
N GLU A 25 13.57 10.64 17.17
CA GLU A 25 13.35 11.34 18.42
C GLU A 25 12.11 10.83 19.15
N ALA A 26 12.17 10.73 20.48
CA ALA A 26 11.06 10.17 21.29
C ALA A 26 9.73 10.91 21.09
N SER A 27 9.77 12.23 20.96
CA SER A 27 8.59 13.07 20.69
C SER A 27 7.93 12.70 19.35
N ARG A 28 8.74 12.37 18.33
CA ARG A 28 8.27 11.95 17.01
C ARG A 28 7.68 10.53 17.04
N VAL A 29 8.28 9.64 17.82
CA VAL A 29 7.72 8.29 18.07
C VAL A 29 6.34 8.38 18.69
N ASP A 30 6.17 9.23 19.71
CA ASP A 30 4.86 9.44 20.34
C ASP A 30 3.83 10.00 19.37
N SER A 31 4.22 11.01 18.58
CA SER A 31 3.31 11.60 17.58
C SER A 31 2.87 10.58 16.54
N LEU A 32 3.81 9.79 15.99
CA LEU A 32 3.49 8.74 15.01
C LEU A 32 2.63 7.63 15.60
N SER A 33 2.89 7.24 16.85
CA SER A 33 2.08 6.25 17.57
C SER A 33 0.66 6.78 17.82
N GLN A 34 0.52 8.07 18.13
CA GLN A 34 -0.79 8.71 18.29
C GLN A 34 -1.53 8.82 16.95
N ASP A 35 -0.85 9.21 15.88
CA ASP A 35 -1.45 9.27 14.53
C ASP A 35 -1.96 7.89 14.08
N LEU A 36 -1.24 6.81 14.44
CA LEU A 36 -1.69 5.45 14.18
C LEU A 36 -2.95 5.10 15.01
N VAL A 37 -2.96 5.41 16.30
CA VAL A 37 -4.13 5.20 17.17
C VAL A 37 -5.34 5.93 16.61
N ASP A 38 -5.18 7.19 16.26
CA ASP A 38 -6.25 8.01 15.69
C ASP A 38 -6.80 7.43 14.38
N ALA A 39 -5.89 6.90 13.53
CA ALA A 39 -6.27 6.24 12.28
C ALA A 39 -7.04 4.92 12.52
N LEU A 40 -6.58 4.10 13.48
CA LEU A 40 -7.24 2.85 13.85
C LEU A 40 -8.65 3.11 14.39
N VAL A 41 -8.80 4.08 15.33
CA VAL A 41 -10.10 4.44 15.92
C VAL A 41 -11.02 5.11 14.89
N ALA A 42 -10.48 5.82 13.90
CA ALA A 42 -11.28 6.41 12.83
C ALA A 42 -11.90 5.37 11.89
N GLU A 43 -11.14 4.32 11.55
CA GLU A 43 -11.52 3.31 10.56
C GLU A 43 -12.23 2.09 11.18
N LEU A 44 -11.90 1.76 12.44
CA LEU A 44 -12.37 0.55 13.11
C LEU A 44 -13.21 0.89 14.35
N ASP A 45 -14.17 0.03 14.68
CA ASP A 45 -14.96 0.19 15.90
C ASP A 45 -14.29 -0.50 17.10
N ILE A 46 -13.15 0.09 17.47
CA ILE A 46 -12.30 -0.35 18.59
C ILE A 46 -11.96 0.82 19.50
N ASP A 47 -11.50 0.51 20.70
CA ASP A 47 -10.76 1.43 21.55
C ASP A 47 -9.26 1.19 21.33
N ALA A 48 -8.46 2.23 21.17
CA ALA A 48 -7.01 2.08 21.05
C ALA A 48 -6.29 3.06 21.97
N VAL A 49 -5.20 2.63 22.56
CA VAL A 49 -4.32 3.43 23.42
C VAL A 49 -2.89 3.34 22.93
N GLY A 50 -2.22 4.48 22.77
CA GLY A 50 -0.83 4.57 22.28
C GLY A 50 -0.21 5.93 22.59
N GLY A 51 0.96 6.20 22.01
CA GLY A 51 1.68 7.46 22.17
C GLY A 51 1.94 7.83 23.63
N ILE A 52 1.66 9.08 23.97
CA ILE A 52 1.89 9.62 25.34
C ILE A 52 1.01 8.92 26.38
N GLU A 53 -0.22 8.52 26.05
CA GLU A 53 -1.09 7.85 26.99
C GLU A 53 -0.54 6.45 27.38
N ALA A 54 -0.14 5.65 26.39
CA ALA A 54 0.50 4.37 26.66
C ALA A 54 1.78 4.54 27.47
N ARG A 55 2.60 5.55 27.16
CA ARG A 55 3.84 5.85 27.91
C ARG A 55 3.58 6.17 29.38
N ARG A 56 2.48 6.82 29.73
CA ARG A 56 2.09 7.10 31.12
C ARG A 56 1.66 5.88 31.91
N LEU A 57 1.11 4.89 31.23
CA LEU A 57 0.63 3.64 31.85
C LEU A 57 1.71 2.56 31.96
N LEU A 58 2.74 2.69 31.13
CA LEU A 58 3.86 1.74 31.07
C LEU A 58 4.99 2.18 32.02
N PRO A 59 5.95 1.30 32.34
CA PRO A 59 7.10 1.64 33.14
C PRO A 59 7.92 2.78 32.52
N PRO A 60 8.53 3.66 33.33
CA PRO A 60 9.29 4.80 32.83
C PRO A 60 10.52 4.41 32.00
N GLU A 61 11.08 3.23 32.26
CA GLU A 61 12.17 2.61 31.47
C GLU A 61 11.70 2.11 30.09
N GLY A 62 10.39 2.13 29.85
CA GLY A 62 9.78 1.63 28.61
C GLY A 62 9.54 0.12 28.61
N VAL A 63 9.16 -0.39 27.46
CA VAL A 63 8.96 -1.82 27.21
C VAL A 63 10.21 -2.38 26.55
N PRO A 64 10.83 -3.46 27.09
CA PRO A 64 12.00 -4.08 26.49
C PRO A 64 11.73 -4.57 25.06
N ALA A 65 12.73 -4.51 24.20
CA ALA A 65 12.61 -4.93 22.81
C ALA A 65 12.27 -6.43 22.63
N ASP A 66 12.71 -7.26 23.58
CA ASP A 66 12.45 -8.71 23.63
C ASP A 66 11.10 -9.08 24.28
N CYS A 67 10.34 -8.10 24.77
CA CYS A 67 9.01 -8.31 25.37
C CYS A 67 8.08 -9.11 24.43
N LEU A 68 8.20 -8.90 23.14
CA LEU A 68 7.39 -9.58 22.11
C LEU A 68 7.44 -11.11 22.20
N VAL A 69 8.58 -11.66 22.61
CA VAL A 69 8.80 -13.12 22.71
C VAL A 69 8.65 -13.66 24.15
N ILE A 70 8.37 -12.79 25.11
CA ILE A 70 8.21 -13.13 26.53
C ILE A 70 6.72 -13.03 26.92
N PRO A 71 5.98 -14.16 27.05
CA PRO A 71 4.54 -14.12 27.28
C PRO A 71 4.14 -13.37 28.56
N SER A 72 4.94 -13.47 29.62
CA SER A 72 4.68 -12.75 30.89
C SER A 72 4.82 -11.24 30.73
N CYS A 73 5.76 -10.76 29.90
CA CYS A 73 5.92 -9.34 29.58
C CYS A 73 4.72 -8.84 28.78
N VAL A 74 4.32 -9.57 27.74
CA VAL A 74 3.13 -9.24 26.91
C VAL A 74 1.89 -9.13 27.81
N ALA A 75 1.66 -10.09 28.71
CA ALA A 75 0.52 -10.08 29.63
C ALA A 75 0.57 -8.91 30.63
N ASP A 76 1.75 -8.52 31.12
CA ASP A 76 1.89 -7.36 32.01
C ASP A 76 1.60 -6.05 31.30
N VAL A 77 2.14 -5.87 30.10
CA VAL A 77 1.86 -4.72 29.24
C VAL A 77 0.36 -4.62 28.92
N ALA A 78 -0.25 -5.71 28.50
CA ALA A 78 -1.69 -5.76 28.20
C ALA A 78 -2.55 -5.36 29.40
N ARG A 79 -2.21 -5.88 30.58
CA ARG A 79 -2.91 -5.55 31.84
C ARG A 79 -2.80 -4.07 32.17
N ARG A 80 -1.61 -3.46 32.04
CA ARG A 80 -1.41 -2.03 32.30
C ARG A 80 -2.20 -1.14 31.35
N LEU A 81 -2.31 -1.52 30.09
CA LEU A 81 -3.08 -0.82 29.08
C LEU A 81 -4.58 -1.20 29.08
N SER A 82 -4.96 -2.19 29.90
CA SER A 82 -6.30 -2.80 29.88
C SER A 82 -6.69 -3.25 28.47
N ALA A 83 -5.72 -3.78 27.71
CA ALA A 83 -5.88 -4.15 26.30
C ALA A 83 -6.05 -5.67 26.16
N THR A 84 -6.91 -6.10 25.27
CA THR A 84 -7.08 -7.51 24.87
C THR A 84 -6.19 -7.88 23.67
N GLN A 85 -5.78 -6.89 22.92
CA GLN A 85 -4.87 -7.04 21.80
C GLN A 85 -3.74 -6.01 21.87
N LEU A 86 -2.57 -6.38 21.41
CA LEU A 86 -1.40 -5.49 21.37
C LEU A 86 -0.88 -5.39 19.94
N LEU A 87 -0.47 -4.19 19.55
CA LEU A 87 0.24 -3.91 18.32
C LEU A 87 1.62 -3.36 18.67
N PHE A 88 2.64 -4.20 18.55
CA PHE A 88 4.04 -3.81 18.74
C PHE A 88 4.60 -3.21 17.48
N LEU A 89 5.24 -2.06 17.59
CA LEU A 89 5.83 -1.32 16.47
C LEU A 89 7.35 -1.30 16.60
N ALA A 90 8.03 -1.49 15.48
CA ALA A 90 9.44 -1.14 15.31
C ALA A 90 9.52 -0.02 14.28
N MET A 91 10.04 1.12 14.67
CA MET A 91 10.16 2.30 13.81
C MET A 91 11.63 2.59 13.53
N VAL A 92 11.98 2.73 12.25
CA VAL A 92 13.35 2.99 11.81
C VAL A 92 13.36 4.16 10.84
N ASP A 93 14.13 5.22 11.17
CA ASP A 93 14.43 6.25 10.17
C ASP A 93 15.50 5.71 9.22
N THR A 94 15.16 5.60 7.96
CA THR A 94 16.06 5.05 6.92
C THR A 94 17.07 6.06 6.41
N GLY A 95 17.06 7.30 6.91
CA GLY A 95 17.99 8.36 6.54
C GLY A 95 17.77 8.99 5.15
N ALA A 96 16.94 8.38 4.30
CA ALA A 96 16.64 8.88 2.98
C ALA A 96 15.52 9.94 3.03
N GLY A 97 15.89 11.21 3.28
CA GLY A 97 14.91 12.31 3.26
C GLY A 97 13.88 12.30 4.39
N GLY A 98 14.19 11.64 5.51
CA GLY A 98 13.28 11.51 6.66
C GLY A 98 12.22 10.44 6.49
N ALA A 99 12.42 9.48 5.60
CA ALA A 99 11.54 8.34 5.42
C ALA A 99 11.65 7.39 6.63
N ILE A 100 10.50 7.00 7.17
CA ILE A 100 10.39 6.09 8.31
C ILE A 100 9.75 4.80 7.84
N GLN A 101 10.38 3.68 8.18
CA GLN A 101 9.78 2.36 8.07
C GLN A 101 9.17 1.97 9.41
N VAL A 102 7.93 1.50 9.39
CA VAL A 102 7.21 1.00 10.55
C VAL A 102 6.85 -0.46 10.30
N ASP A 103 7.50 -1.35 11.01
CA ASP A 103 7.15 -2.76 11.06
C ASP A 103 6.25 -2.99 12.27
N SER A 104 5.27 -3.88 12.14
CA SER A 104 4.32 -4.12 13.21
C SER A 104 4.00 -5.60 13.39
N THR A 105 3.81 -6.00 14.66
CA THR A 105 3.39 -7.34 15.05
C THR A 105 2.17 -7.24 15.94
N TRP A 106 1.10 -7.85 15.51
CA TRP A 106 -0.13 -7.96 16.29
C TRP A 106 -0.08 -9.20 17.19
N ILE A 107 -0.60 -9.06 18.41
CA ILE A 107 -0.72 -10.15 19.39
C ILE A 107 -2.13 -10.13 19.99
N ASP A 108 -2.77 -11.27 19.96
CA ASP A 108 -3.94 -11.56 20.76
C ASP A 108 -3.48 -12.08 22.13
N VAL A 109 -3.82 -11.34 23.19
CA VAL A 109 -3.30 -11.61 24.55
C VAL A 109 -3.93 -12.84 25.15
N GLU A 110 -5.18 -13.14 24.83
CA GLU A 110 -5.92 -14.28 25.38
C GLU A 110 -5.41 -15.60 24.79
N THR A 111 -5.22 -15.64 23.48
CA THR A 111 -4.80 -16.85 22.76
C THR A 111 -3.29 -16.98 22.65
N GLY A 112 -2.54 -15.91 22.89
CA GLY A 112 -1.10 -15.83 22.68
C GLY A 112 -0.69 -15.87 21.19
N LYS A 113 -1.65 -15.75 20.28
CA LYS A 113 -1.39 -15.76 18.84
C LYS A 113 -0.71 -14.45 18.42
N SER A 114 0.40 -14.56 17.72
CA SER A 114 1.14 -13.42 17.18
C SER A 114 1.23 -13.51 15.65
N MET A 115 1.12 -12.37 14.97
CA MET A 115 1.22 -12.28 13.51
C MET A 115 1.91 -10.98 13.10
N ALA A 116 2.93 -11.11 12.25
CA ALA A 116 3.52 -9.94 11.58
C ALA A 116 2.48 -9.29 10.63
N ARG A 117 2.48 -7.97 10.57
CA ARG A 117 1.60 -7.18 9.72
C ARG A 117 2.41 -6.52 8.60
N PRO A 118 1.78 -6.05 7.53
CA PRO A 118 2.48 -5.39 6.45
C PRO A 118 3.31 -4.20 6.95
N ALA A 119 4.53 -4.08 6.43
CA ALA A 119 5.39 -2.93 6.70
C ALA A 119 4.81 -1.66 6.08
N ILE A 120 4.94 -0.53 6.80
CA ILE A 120 4.43 0.76 6.37
C ILE A 120 5.61 1.68 6.11
N ALA A 121 5.75 2.16 4.88
CA ALA A 121 6.72 3.18 4.52
C ALA A 121 6.06 4.56 4.56
N ILE A 122 6.65 5.49 5.30
CA ILE A 122 6.22 6.88 5.45
C ILE A 122 7.32 7.77 4.91
N ALA A 123 7.08 8.45 3.79
CA ALA A 123 8.08 9.32 3.16
C ALA A 123 8.27 10.66 3.89
N GLY A 124 7.33 11.07 4.72
CA GLY A 124 7.39 12.30 5.52
C GLY A 124 6.27 12.38 6.54
N THR A 125 6.44 13.20 7.58
CA THR A 125 5.48 13.35 8.69
C THR A 125 4.07 13.72 8.22
N ASN A 126 3.96 14.53 7.17
CA ASN A 126 2.65 14.96 6.65
C ASN A 126 1.84 13.83 6.00
N GLU A 127 2.50 12.75 5.61
CA GLU A 127 1.84 11.57 5.00
C GLU A 127 1.46 10.49 6.01
N ALA A 128 1.99 10.53 7.23
CA ALA A 128 1.84 9.48 8.23
C ALA A 128 0.37 9.14 8.47
N LYS A 129 -0.46 10.12 8.77
CA LYS A 129 -1.90 9.93 9.03
C LYS A 129 -2.62 9.30 7.85
N ALA A 130 -2.38 9.76 6.63
CA ALA A 130 -3.02 9.21 5.44
C ALA A 130 -2.58 7.77 5.16
N ARG A 131 -1.30 7.46 5.40
CA ARG A 131 -0.76 6.09 5.28
C ARG A 131 -1.36 5.16 6.32
N PHE A 132 -1.44 5.58 7.56
CA PHE A 132 -2.05 4.79 8.63
C PHE A 132 -3.53 4.50 8.38
N ILE A 133 -4.31 5.47 7.92
CA ILE A 133 -5.72 5.28 7.52
C ILE A 133 -5.81 4.22 6.41
N ALA A 134 -4.95 4.30 5.41
CA ALA A 134 -4.98 3.36 4.28
C ALA A 134 -4.68 1.91 4.67
N VAL A 135 -3.91 1.68 5.74
CA VAL A 135 -3.49 0.34 6.19
C VAL A 135 -4.22 -0.15 7.44
N ALA A 136 -5.02 0.67 8.10
CA ALA A 136 -5.68 0.34 9.39
C ALA A 136 -6.38 -1.03 9.36
N ARG A 137 -7.14 -1.31 8.30
CA ARG A 137 -7.86 -2.59 8.10
C ARG A 137 -6.91 -3.78 7.85
N GLN A 138 -5.70 -3.54 7.38
CA GLN A 138 -4.72 -4.59 7.16
C GLN A 138 -3.96 -4.92 8.44
N LEU A 139 -3.82 -3.93 9.33
CA LEU A 139 -3.21 -4.14 10.64
C LEU A 139 -4.11 -4.96 11.57
N LEU A 140 -5.42 -4.73 11.52
CA LEU A 140 -6.42 -5.40 12.35
C LEU A 140 -7.59 -5.91 11.47
N PRO A 141 -7.38 -6.96 10.67
CA PRO A 141 -8.39 -7.42 9.70
C PRO A 141 -9.64 -7.99 10.35
N ASP A 142 -9.53 -8.50 11.58
CA ASP A 142 -10.63 -9.11 12.33
C ASP A 142 -11.42 -8.08 13.15
N ALA A 143 -10.96 -6.82 13.21
CA ALA A 143 -11.65 -5.75 13.92
C ALA A 143 -12.87 -5.27 13.12
N PRO A 144 -14.00 -5.00 13.81
CA PRO A 144 -15.18 -4.46 13.15
C PRO A 144 -14.88 -3.08 12.56
N VAL A 145 -15.31 -2.87 11.31
CA VAL A 145 -15.14 -1.58 10.64
C VAL A 145 -16.12 -0.59 11.23
N ARG A 146 -15.63 0.59 11.58
CA ARG A 146 -16.51 1.66 12.05
C ARG A 146 -17.43 2.10 10.91
N VAL A 147 -18.70 1.75 11.02
CA VAL A 147 -19.72 2.31 10.15
C VAL A 147 -19.98 3.74 10.65
N THR A 148 -19.24 4.70 10.14
CA THR A 148 -19.63 6.11 10.28
C THR A 148 -20.97 6.22 9.56
N ALA A 149 -22.05 6.28 10.33
CA ALA A 149 -23.33 6.67 9.80
C ALA A 149 -23.20 8.14 9.35
N THR A 150 -22.64 8.34 8.18
CA THR A 150 -22.80 9.58 7.46
C THR A 150 -24.28 9.63 7.16
N ALA A 151 -25.03 10.41 7.95
CA ALA A 151 -26.41 10.77 7.66
C ALA A 151 -26.39 11.66 6.40
N GLY A 152 -26.06 11.03 5.28
CA GLY A 152 -26.30 11.51 3.95
C GLY A 152 -27.45 10.69 3.38
N PRO A 153 -28.33 11.27 2.55
CA PRO A 153 -29.41 10.53 1.92
C PRO A 153 -28.82 9.27 1.28
N ALA A 154 -29.49 8.13 1.49
CA ALA A 154 -29.06 6.82 1.02
C ALA A 154 -28.66 6.86 -0.46
N GLY A 155 -27.43 7.26 -0.71
CA GLY A 155 -26.83 7.21 -2.03
C GLY A 155 -26.74 5.74 -2.40
N LYS A 156 -27.44 5.33 -3.45
CA LYS A 156 -27.29 4.04 -4.08
C LYS A 156 -25.82 3.65 -4.06
N LEU A 157 -25.49 2.51 -3.42
CA LEU A 157 -24.17 1.89 -3.52
C LEU A 157 -23.84 1.81 -5.00
N ILE A 158 -22.97 2.69 -5.47
CA ILE A 158 -22.46 2.63 -6.83
C ILE A 158 -21.57 1.39 -6.86
N PRO A 159 -21.96 0.34 -7.59
CA PRO A 159 -21.12 -0.83 -7.71
C PRO A 159 -19.76 -0.39 -8.20
N ALA A 160 -18.68 -0.90 -7.59
CA ALA A 160 -17.32 -0.63 -8.03
C ALA A 160 -17.26 -0.98 -9.52
N VAL A 161 -17.16 0.03 -10.37
CA VAL A 161 -17.11 -0.16 -11.82
C VAL A 161 -15.84 -0.96 -12.10
N PRO A 162 -15.97 -2.16 -12.68
CA PRO A 162 -14.81 -2.97 -12.98
C PRO A 162 -13.89 -2.17 -13.89
N ARG A 163 -12.59 -2.13 -13.54
CA ARG A 163 -11.58 -1.43 -14.34
C ARG A 163 -11.58 -2.01 -15.75
N HIS A 164 -12.05 -1.25 -16.72
CA HIS A 164 -12.05 -1.65 -18.12
C HIS A 164 -10.78 -1.11 -18.79
N LEU A 165 -10.05 -2.03 -19.46
CA LEU A 165 -9.03 -1.63 -20.40
C LEU A 165 -9.72 -0.86 -21.53
N ASN A 166 -9.52 0.45 -21.59
CA ASN A 166 -10.04 1.26 -22.69
C ASN A 166 -9.35 0.84 -24.01
N LEU A 167 -9.93 1.25 -25.15
CA LEU A 167 -9.40 0.88 -26.47
C LEU A 167 -7.94 1.30 -26.64
N ALA A 168 -7.57 2.47 -26.13
CA ALA A 168 -6.20 3.00 -26.19
C ALA A 168 -5.22 2.10 -25.42
N ALA A 169 -5.56 1.64 -24.20
CA ALA A 169 -4.74 0.73 -23.42
C ALA A 169 -4.60 -0.65 -24.10
N LYS A 170 -5.64 -1.15 -24.77
CA LYS A 170 -5.57 -2.39 -25.55
C LYS A 170 -4.65 -2.28 -26.77
N LEU A 171 -4.70 -1.15 -27.47
CA LEU A 171 -3.84 -0.89 -28.63
C LEU A 171 -2.37 -0.72 -28.23
N THR A 172 -2.08 0.00 -27.14
CA THR A 172 -0.72 0.16 -26.66
C THR A 172 -0.15 -1.14 -26.10
N ALA A 173 -0.96 -1.96 -25.41
CA ALA A 173 -0.55 -3.29 -24.96
C ALA A 173 -0.23 -4.21 -26.17
N GLY A 174 -1.08 -4.20 -27.20
CA GLY A 174 -0.83 -4.92 -28.44
C GLY A 174 0.47 -4.46 -29.12
N GLY A 175 0.72 -3.16 -29.19
CA GLY A 175 1.95 -2.58 -29.72
C GLY A 175 3.21 -3.01 -28.96
N ALA A 176 3.13 -3.10 -27.63
CA ALA A 176 4.25 -3.59 -26.80
C ALA A 176 4.59 -5.06 -27.11
N VAL A 177 3.58 -5.93 -27.24
CA VAL A 177 3.78 -7.35 -27.55
C VAL A 177 4.39 -7.54 -28.95
N VAL A 178 3.89 -6.81 -29.95
CA VAL A 178 4.42 -6.86 -31.32
C VAL A 178 5.86 -6.34 -31.35
N GLY A 179 6.17 -5.22 -30.67
CA GLY A 179 7.52 -4.66 -30.60
C GLY A 179 8.52 -5.60 -29.94
N LEU A 180 8.12 -6.28 -28.86
CA LEU A 180 8.90 -7.32 -28.20
C LEU A 180 9.17 -8.51 -29.13
N GLY A 181 8.15 -9.02 -29.82
CA GLY A 181 8.28 -10.13 -30.76
C GLY A 181 9.23 -9.83 -31.90
N LEU A 182 9.13 -8.64 -32.50
CA LEU A 182 10.06 -8.18 -33.55
C LEU A 182 11.47 -8.01 -33.01
N GLY A 183 11.64 -7.37 -31.83
CA GLY A 183 12.94 -7.18 -31.19
C GLY A 183 13.67 -8.50 -30.94
N ILE A 184 12.98 -9.50 -30.40
CA ILE A 184 13.53 -10.85 -30.17
C ILE A 184 13.88 -11.53 -31.51
N GLY A 185 12.96 -11.52 -32.48
CA GLY A 185 13.17 -12.16 -33.78
C GLY A 185 14.38 -11.59 -34.52
N PHE A 186 14.46 -10.27 -34.65
CA PHE A 186 15.61 -9.61 -35.28
C PHE A 186 16.89 -9.73 -34.45
N GLY A 187 16.82 -9.72 -33.13
CA GLY A 187 17.95 -9.92 -32.23
C GLY A 187 18.56 -11.30 -32.37
N LEU A 188 17.76 -12.37 -32.43
CA LEU A 188 18.24 -13.75 -32.69
C LEU A 188 18.84 -13.88 -34.07
N LYS A 189 18.21 -13.30 -35.10
CA LYS A 189 18.74 -13.30 -36.46
C LYS A 189 20.10 -12.60 -36.55
N THR A 190 20.23 -11.46 -35.90
CA THR A 190 21.49 -10.69 -35.85
C THR A 190 22.59 -11.49 -35.15
N ARG A 191 22.26 -12.12 -34.01
CA ARG A 191 23.18 -12.97 -33.24
C ARG A 191 23.70 -14.15 -34.07
N ASN A 192 22.80 -14.88 -34.72
CA ASN A 192 23.19 -16.01 -35.56
C ASN A 192 24.07 -15.57 -36.75
N ALA A 193 23.69 -14.47 -37.43
CA ALA A 193 24.47 -13.94 -38.54
C ALA A 193 25.85 -13.42 -38.09
N TYR A 194 25.96 -12.92 -36.85
CA TYR A 194 27.23 -12.50 -36.27
C TYR A 194 28.15 -13.71 -36.01
N HIS A 195 27.64 -14.78 -35.38
CA HIS A 195 28.40 -16.01 -35.16
C HIS A 195 28.86 -16.66 -36.46
N ASP A 196 28.02 -16.68 -37.50
CA ASP A 196 28.41 -17.17 -38.82
C ASP A 196 29.57 -16.35 -39.45
N CYS A 197 29.55 -15.03 -39.26
CA CYS A 197 30.63 -14.17 -39.73
C CYS A 197 31.92 -14.36 -38.93
N GLU A 198 31.85 -14.60 -37.63
CA GLU A 198 33.01 -14.84 -36.75
C GLU A 198 33.69 -16.18 -37.06
N ALA A 199 32.89 -17.20 -37.36
CA ALA A 199 33.43 -18.51 -37.77
C ALA A 199 34.18 -18.49 -39.09
N LEU A 200 33.84 -17.58 -40.00
CA LEU A 200 34.44 -17.47 -41.37
C LEU A 200 35.64 -16.50 -41.47
N ARG A 201 36.23 -16.09 -40.38
CA ARG A 201 37.33 -15.13 -40.13
C ARG A 201 37.60 -14.07 -41.22
N ASP A 202 37.73 -14.42 -42.51
CA ASP A 202 38.09 -13.48 -43.61
C ASP A 202 37.04 -13.38 -44.73
N ALA A 203 35.96 -14.19 -44.71
CA ALA A 203 34.99 -14.29 -45.82
C ALA A 203 33.67 -13.53 -45.57
N CYS A 204 33.57 -12.72 -44.50
CA CYS A 204 32.35 -11.95 -44.24
C CYS A 204 32.28 -10.74 -45.20
N SER A 205 31.43 -10.82 -46.20
CA SER A 205 31.26 -9.77 -47.21
C SER A 205 30.71 -8.47 -46.57
N ASN A 206 31.10 -7.33 -47.16
CA ASN A 206 30.65 -6.01 -46.71
C ASN A 206 29.12 -5.90 -46.69
N GLY A 207 28.38 -6.53 -47.61
CA GLY A 207 26.94 -6.57 -47.67
C GLY A 207 26.33 -7.32 -46.45
N ARG A 208 26.99 -8.41 -46.01
CA ARG A 208 26.54 -9.17 -44.82
C ARG A 208 26.74 -8.41 -43.51
N ARG A 209 27.87 -7.68 -43.40
CA ARG A 209 28.13 -6.76 -42.26
C ARG A 209 27.10 -5.64 -42.20
N GLN A 210 26.70 -5.07 -43.34
CA GLN A 210 25.66 -4.03 -43.39
C GLN A 210 24.29 -4.58 -43.00
N SER A 211 23.93 -5.79 -43.45
CA SER A 211 22.68 -6.47 -43.06
C SER A 211 22.61 -6.74 -41.54
N ILE A 212 23.71 -7.15 -40.91
CA ILE A 212 23.82 -7.36 -39.48
C ILE A 212 23.57 -6.04 -38.72
N ARG A 213 24.23 -4.96 -39.16
CA ARG A 213 24.03 -3.62 -38.59
C ARG A 213 22.61 -3.13 -38.68
N THR A 214 21.98 -3.27 -39.86
CA THR A 214 20.59 -2.84 -40.05
C THR A 214 19.61 -3.68 -39.20
N SER A 215 19.82 -5.00 -39.15
CA SER A 215 18.95 -5.88 -38.30
C SER A 215 19.12 -5.60 -36.81
N GLY A 216 20.36 -5.29 -36.37
CA GLY A 216 20.62 -4.88 -34.99
C GLY A 216 19.89 -3.56 -34.63
N LEU A 217 19.98 -2.57 -35.50
CA LEU A 217 19.33 -1.27 -35.30
C LEU A 217 17.81 -1.40 -35.29
N VAL A 218 17.22 -2.27 -36.10
CA VAL A 218 15.80 -2.58 -36.08
C VAL A 218 15.40 -3.28 -34.76
N ALA A 219 16.22 -4.20 -34.26
CA ALA A 219 15.98 -4.86 -33.00
C ALA A 219 15.99 -3.84 -31.83
N ASP A 220 16.99 -2.99 -31.75
CA ASP A 220 17.13 -1.97 -30.71
C ASP A 220 15.94 -0.99 -30.74
N LEU A 221 15.59 -0.51 -31.94
CA LEU A 221 14.44 0.40 -32.09
C LEU A 221 13.12 -0.24 -31.67
N SER A 222 12.96 -1.55 -31.97
CA SER A 222 11.77 -2.32 -31.58
C SER A 222 11.67 -2.48 -30.06
N PHE A 223 12.78 -2.68 -29.35
CA PHE A 223 12.79 -2.74 -27.90
C PHE A 223 12.48 -1.39 -27.26
N VAL A 224 13.03 -0.29 -27.77
CA VAL A 224 12.72 1.05 -27.27
C VAL A 224 11.23 1.37 -27.47
N ALA A 225 10.68 1.06 -28.65
CA ALA A 225 9.26 1.25 -28.92
C ALA A 225 8.38 0.38 -28.01
N ALA A 226 8.72 -0.91 -27.81
CA ALA A 226 8.00 -1.80 -26.92
C ALA A 226 7.97 -1.29 -25.47
N THR A 227 9.10 -0.79 -24.97
CA THR A 227 9.21 -0.20 -23.64
C THR A 227 8.35 1.06 -23.53
N GLY A 228 8.36 1.93 -24.51
CA GLY A 228 7.51 3.12 -24.56
C GLY A 228 6.01 2.77 -24.52
N PHE A 229 5.60 1.78 -25.29
CA PHE A 229 4.21 1.30 -25.28
C PHE A 229 3.83 0.64 -23.95
N ALA A 230 4.72 -0.09 -23.31
CA ALA A 230 4.47 -0.68 -21.99
C ALA A 230 4.26 0.40 -20.91
N ILE A 231 5.08 1.44 -20.90
CA ILE A 231 4.93 2.59 -20.00
C ILE A 231 3.59 3.31 -20.27
N ALA A 232 3.30 3.60 -21.53
CA ALA A 232 2.05 4.25 -21.91
C ALA A 232 0.81 3.43 -21.50
N THR A 233 0.85 2.11 -21.68
CA THR A 233 -0.22 1.19 -21.23
C THR A 233 -0.43 1.27 -19.73
N THR A 234 0.66 1.28 -18.96
CA THR A 234 0.62 1.37 -17.50
C THR A 234 0.00 2.69 -17.07
N VAL A 235 0.44 3.81 -17.62
CA VAL A 235 -0.13 5.14 -17.33
C VAL A 235 -1.61 5.19 -17.69
N LEU A 236 -1.99 4.74 -18.88
CA LEU A 236 -3.38 4.72 -19.32
C LEU A 236 -4.26 3.82 -18.46
N PHE A 237 -3.74 2.69 -17.97
CA PHE A 237 -4.46 1.80 -17.05
C PHE A 237 -4.72 2.49 -15.70
N PHE A 238 -3.74 3.17 -15.13
CA PHE A 238 -3.90 3.86 -13.85
C PHE A 238 -4.72 5.16 -13.97
N THR A 239 -4.69 5.84 -15.12
CA THR A 239 -5.46 7.08 -15.32
C THR A 239 -6.88 6.82 -15.80
N SER A 240 -7.19 5.69 -16.44
CA SER A 240 -8.54 5.38 -16.95
C SER A 240 -9.59 5.10 -15.86
N SER A 241 -9.18 5.01 -14.59
CA SER A 241 -10.08 4.91 -13.44
C SER A 241 -10.67 6.25 -12.98
N ARG A 242 -10.36 7.35 -13.65
CA ARG A 242 -10.85 8.70 -13.34
C ARG A 242 -12.02 9.08 -14.24
N GLU A 243 -13.12 8.36 -14.15
CA GLU A 243 -14.38 8.85 -14.73
C GLU A 243 -15.03 9.81 -13.72
N ALA A 244 -15.11 11.08 -14.10
CA ALA A 244 -15.96 12.03 -13.40
C ALA A 244 -17.41 11.61 -13.60
N ILE A 245 -18.09 11.23 -12.53
CA ILE A 245 -19.52 10.90 -12.56
C ILE A 245 -20.28 12.20 -12.38
N PHE A 246 -21.02 12.61 -13.39
CA PHE A 246 -21.95 13.72 -13.28
C PHE A 246 -23.26 13.20 -12.67
N VAL A 247 -23.62 13.71 -11.52
CA VAL A 247 -24.90 13.41 -10.85
C VAL A 247 -25.82 14.61 -11.05
N VAL A 248 -26.93 14.38 -11.70
CA VAL A 248 -28.00 15.37 -11.84
C VAL A 248 -29.05 15.10 -10.77
N THR A 249 -29.19 16.00 -9.80
CA THR A 249 -30.24 15.94 -8.76
C THR A 249 -31.35 16.92 -9.11
N PRO A 250 -32.60 16.46 -9.29
CA PRO A 250 -33.72 17.38 -9.47
C PRO A 250 -34.02 18.09 -8.13
N GLU A 251 -34.04 19.42 -8.16
CA GLU A 251 -34.50 20.27 -7.06
C GLU A 251 -35.82 20.96 -7.43
N SER A 252 -36.61 21.37 -6.43
CA SER A 252 -37.95 21.94 -6.59
C SER A 252 -38.04 23.24 -7.36
N GLY A 253 -36.93 23.72 -7.92
CA GLY A 253 -36.83 24.93 -8.77
C GLY A 253 -35.83 24.81 -9.92
N GLY A 254 -35.30 23.60 -10.20
CA GLY A 254 -34.30 23.38 -11.22
C GLY A 254 -33.59 22.03 -11.08
N ALA A 255 -32.48 21.86 -11.74
CA ALA A 255 -31.59 20.68 -11.60
C ALA A 255 -30.20 21.14 -11.19
N ALA A 256 -29.67 20.57 -10.10
CA ALA A 256 -28.26 20.75 -9.72
C ALA A 256 -27.41 19.67 -10.38
N VAL A 257 -26.32 20.08 -11.03
CA VAL A 257 -25.35 19.18 -11.65
C VAL A 257 -24.09 19.20 -10.78
N SER A 258 -23.76 18.08 -10.15
CA SER A 258 -22.52 17.92 -9.38
C SER A 258 -21.60 16.94 -10.08
N ALA A 259 -20.31 17.27 -10.20
CA ALA A 259 -19.28 16.37 -10.66
C ALA A 259 -18.57 15.76 -9.43
N VAL A 260 -18.64 14.44 -9.27
CA VAL A 260 -17.92 13.71 -8.24
C VAL A 260 -16.81 12.94 -8.91
N GLY A 261 -15.56 13.33 -8.64
CA GLY A 261 -14.36 12.66 -9.12
C GLY A 261 -13.27 12.78 -8.05
N ARG A 262 -12.36 11.82 -7.99
CA ARG A 262 -11.11 11.99 -7.26
C ARG A 262 -10.11 12.64 -8.21
N PHE A 263 -9.72 13.86 -7.89
CA PHE A 263 -8.68 14.61 -8.58
C PHE A 263 -7.33 14.32 -7.93
#